data_9bb9286a7a12cedbfa6b524367419b80
#
_entry.id   9bb9286a7a12cedbfa6b524367419b80
#
_cell.length_a   1.000
_cell.length_b   1.000
_cell.length_c   1.000
_cell.angle_alpha   90.00
_cell.angle_beta   90.00
_cell.angle_gamma   90.00
#
_symmetry.space_group_name_H-M   'P 1'
#
loop_
_entity.id
_entity.type
_entity.pdbx_description
1 polymer ?
#
loop_
_entity_poly.entity_id
_entity_poly.type
_entity_poly.pdbx_seq_one_letter_code
_entity_poly.pdbx_strand_id
1 'polypeptide(L)'
;VLDAVLAQQTPWPFEVIVVDSGSSDGSVECARQRGVRVETIPAAEFGHGRTRNLLGSLSSGEFLVFITQDAKPADVHWLHHLVRGCDAQPDVAGAFGPHRAHPQARHITHRELEVHFCGFGTDLSIVRMEDRERFAADPGYRQWLHFFSNNNSCIRRSVWQQVPLPDVAFAEDQTWALRAVEAGYAKAFVPDAVVYHSHDFGVWETLQRNFDEARSFQRYFGYRLQESFPQALKAGVYLARRDWGWLRTAGLHGWRLFKNGVYMALVECARTIGQYLGTRHDRLPGWLLRSVSRDEQLQRAGAA
;
A
#
# COMPACT_ATOMS: atom_id res chain seq x y z
N VAL A 1 5.39 6.35 -15.81
CA VAL A 1 5.53 6.92 -14.45
C VAL A 1 6.58 8.00 -14.46
N LEU A 2 7.81 7.72 -14.83
CA LEU A 2 8.95 8.65 -14.71
C LEU A 2 8.71 9.99 -15.42
N ASP A 3 8.13 9.99 -16.63
CA ASP A 3 7.78 11.25 -17.34
C ASP A 3 6.78 12.11 -16.55
N ALA A 4 5.81 11.48 -15.86
CA ALA A 4 4.86 12.19 -15.04
C ALA A 4 5.49 12.75 -13.75
N VAL A 5 6.51 12.09 -13.21
CA VAL A 5 7.29 12.59 -12.06
C VAL A 5 8.17 13.76 -12.49
N LEU A 6 8.87 13.65 -13.61
CA LEU A 6 9.73 14.72 -14.11
C LEU A 6 8.97 15.97 -14.58
N ALA A 7 7.70 15.82 -14.95
CA ALA A 7 6.82 16.92 -15.34
C ALA A 7 6.17 17.66 -14.16
N GLN A 8 6.49 17.31 -12.91
CA GLN A 8 5.89 17.95 -11.74
C GLN A 8 6.27 19.42 -11.62
N GLN A 9 5.30 20.24 -11.24
CA GLN A 9 5.44 21.67 -11.05
C GLN A 9 5.44 22.00 -9.55
N THR A 10 6.58 22.49 -9.07
CA THR A 10 6.78 22.88 -7.66
C THR A 10 7.45 24.23 -7.57
N PRO A 11 7.19 25.04 -6.51
CA PRO A 11 7.89 26.31 -6.29
C PRO A 11 9.32 26.14 -5.78
N TRP A 12 9.78 24.91 -5.59
CA TRP A 12 11.12 24.54 -5.14
C TRP A 12 11.74 23.51 -6.11
N PRO A 13 13.07 23.38 -6.17
CA PRO A 13 13.72 22.32 -6.93
C PRO A 13 13.51 20.95 -6.23
N PHE A 14 13.51 19.87 -7.02
CA PHE A 14 13.51 18.50 -6.52
C PHE A 14 14.48 17.63 -7.32
N GLU A 15 14.96 16.57 -6.70
CA GLU A 15 15.78 15.54 -7.31
C GLU A 15 14.99 14.24 -7.46
N VAL A 16 15.33 13.44 -8.45
CA VAL A 16 14.75 12.12 -8.66
C VAL A 16 15.86 11.08 -8.63
N ILE A 17 15.73 10.08 -7.76
CA ILE A 17 16.67 8.98 -7.62
C ILE A 17 15.91 7.68 -7.78
N VAL A 18 16.40 6.78 -8.63
CA VAL A 18 15.87 5.44 -8.84
C VAL A 18 16.85 4.42 -8.28
N VAL A 19 16.36 3.45 -7.54
CA VAL A 19 17.12 2.24 -7.19
C VAL A 19 16.56 1.08 -8.01
N ASP A 20 17.46 0.41 -8.72
CA ASP A 20 17.16 -0.81 -9.49
C ASP A 20 17.81 -2.02 -8.82
N SER A 21 17.09 -3.13 -8.73
CA SER A 21 17.54 -4.38 -8.11
C SER A 21 17.74 -5.52 -9.12
N GLY A 22 18.10 -5.17 -10.36
CA GLY A 22 18.44 -6.16 -11.40
C GLY A 22 17.41 -6.29 -12.52
N SER A 23 16.80 -5.20 -12.94
CA SER A 23 15.90 -5.18 -14.10
C SER A 23 16.65 -5.52 -15.39
N SER A 24 16.04 -6.34 -16.24
CA SER A 24 16.56 -6.74 -17.55
C SER A 24 15.70 -6.28 -18.73
N ASP A 25 14.71 -5.43 -18.46
CA ASP A 25 13.70 -4.97 -19.43
C ASP A 25 14.00 -3.58 -20.05
N GLY A 26 15.19 -3.03 -19.80
CA GLY A 26 15.59 -1.70 -20.28
C GLY A 26 15.15 -0.53 -19.37
N SER A 27 14.58 -0.81 -18.20
CA SER A 27 14.14 0.23 -17.25
C SER A 27 15.27 1.13 -16.80
N VAL A 28 16.48 0.58 -16.58
CA VAL A 28 17.68 1.33 -16.16
C VAL A 28 18.11 2.33 -17.23
N GLU A 29 18.20 1.88 -18.47
CA GLU A 29 18.57 2.72 -19.63
C GLU A 29 17.52 3.80 -19.87
N CYS A 30 16.25 3.46 -19.72
CA CYS A 30 15.12 4.38 -19.83
C CYS A 30 15.22 5.53 -18.80
N ALA A 31 15.61 5.22 -17.56
CA ALA A 31 15.79 6.22 -16.51
C ALA A 31 17.03 7.10 -16.75
N ARG A 32 18.16 6.49 -17.13
CA ARG A 32 19.41 7.22 -17.44
C ARG A 32 19.25 8.18 -18.62
N GLN A 33 18.55 7.77 -19.68
CA GLN A 33 18.27 8.62 -20.84
C GLN A 33 17.47 9.88 -20.50
N ARG A 34 16.72 9.87 -19.39
CA ARG A 34 15.97 11.01 -18.85
C ARG A 34 16.78 11.86 -17.87
N GLY A 35 18.08 11.58 -17.72
CA GLY A 35 18.94 12.29 -16.78
C GLY A 35 18.70 11.99 -15.31
N VAL A 36 17.99 10.90 -14.99
CA VAL A 36 17.71 10.50 -13.62
C VAL A 36 18.89 9.73 -13.05
N ARG A 37 19.24 10.03 -11.80
CA ARG A 37 20.24 9.26 -11.05
C ARG A 37 19.72 7.86 -10.78
N VAL A 38 20.46 6.83 -11.22
CA VAL A 38 20.12 5.42 -11.03
C VAL A 38 21.21 4.75 -10.21
N GLU A 39 20.84 4.21 -9.08
CA GLU A 39 21.67 3.32 -8.26
C GLU A 39 21.24 1.87 -8.49
N THR A 40 22.19 0.96 -8.60
CA THR A 40 21.91 -0.45 -8.81
C THR A 40 22.36 -1.25 -7.60
N ILE A 41 21.49 -2.09 -7.07
CA ILE A 41 21.78 -3.00 -5.97
C ILE A 41 21.58 -4.46 -6.40
N PRO A 42 22.29 -5.43 -5.80
CA PRO A 42 21.97 -6.84 -5.99
C PRO A 42 20.53 -7.17 -5.59
N ALA A 43 19.85 -8.06 -6.33
CA ALA A 43 18.48 -8.47 -6.00
C ALA A 43 18.35 -9.04 -4.58
N ALA A 44 19.37 -9.72 -4.08
CA ALA A 44 19.41 -10.25 -2.71
C ALA A 44 19.46 -9.15 -1.61
N GLU A 45 19.88 -7.95 -1.96
CA GLU A 45 19.91 -6.79 -1.06
C GLU A 45 18.62 -5.99 -1.07
N PHE A 46 17.71 -6.30 -1.99
CA PHE A 46 16.43 -5.63 -2.04
C PHE A 46 15.59 -5.93 -0.80
N GLY A 47 14.95 -4.90 -0.29
CA GLY A 47 13.94 -4.96 0.77
C GLY A 47 13.21 -3.62 0.82
N HIS A 48 11.90 -3.64 0.93
CA HIS A 48 11.09 -2.42 0.83
C HIS A 48 11.56 -1.30 1.77
N GLY A 49 11.76 -1.59 3.04
CA GLY A 49 12.26 -0.61 4.01
C GLY A 49 13.73 -0.26 3.79
N ARG A 50 14.57 -1.28 3.59
CA ARG A 50 16.02 -1.15 3.40
C ARG A 50 16.37 -0.31 2.16
N THR A 51 15.72 -0.60 1.03
CA THR A 51 15.93 0.14 -0.23
C THR A 51 15.46 1.59 -0.12
N ARG A 52 14.34 1.87 0.56
CA ARG A 52 13.89 3.25 0.79
C ARG A 52 14.79 4.00 1.76
N ASN A 53 15.38 3.34 2.76
CA ASN A 53 16.40 3.96 3.61
C ASN A 53 17.66 4.30 2.82
N LEU A 54 18.08 3.44 1.90
CA LEU A 54 19.17 3.73 0.99
C LEU A 54 18.85 4.99 0.13
N LEU A 55 17.67 5.05 -0.49
CA LEU A 55 17.21 6.22 -1.24
C LEU A 55 17.23 7.50 -0.37
N GLY A 56 16.75 7.41 0.86
CA GLY A 56 16.79 8.52 1.82
C GLY A 56 18.21 9.00 2.12
N SER A 57 19.17 8.07 2.24
CA SER A 57 20.58 8.40 2.49
C SER A 57 21.30 9.03 1.28
N LEU A 58 20.88 8.66 0.07
CA LEU A 58 21.44 9.16 -1.20
C LEU A 58 20.89 10.52 -1.61
N SER A 59 19.74 10.92 -1.05
CA SER A 59 19.07 12.18 -1.36
C SER A 59 19.45 13.30 -0.41
N SER A 60 19.20 14.56 -0.79
CA SER A 60 19.51 15.76 -0.02
C SER A 60 18.25 16.53 0.44
N GLY A 61 17.09 16.27 -0.15
CA GLY A 61 15.85 17.00 0.10
C GLY A 61 15.36 16.92 1.55
N GLU A 62 14.70 17.95 2.03
CA GLU A 62 14.06 18.01 3.37
C GLU A 62 12.91 17.01 3.48
N PHE A 63 12.25 16.74 2.38
CA PHE A 63 11.14 15.78 2.28
C PHE A 63 11.55 14.62 1.37
N LEU A 64 11.31 13.40 1.83
CA LEU A 64 11.53 12.16 1.11
C LEU A 64 10.20 11.68 0.51
N VAL A 65 10.05 11.80 -0.80
CA VAL A 65 8.83 11.34 -1.48
C VAL A 65 9.07 9.99 -2.11
N PHE A 66 8.25 9.01 -1.73
CA PHE A 66 8.31 7.66 -2.25
C PHE A 66 7.14 7.39 -3.19
N ILE A 67 7.48 6.83 -4.34
CA ILE A 67 6.55 6.36 -5.36
C ILE A 67 7.08 5.05 -5.95
N THR A 68 6.20 4.10 -6.27
CA THR A 68 6.59 2.85 -6.92
C THR A 68 6.56 2.99 -8.45
N GLN A 69 7.25 2.09 -9.14
CA GLN A 69 7.39 2.12 -10.61
C GLN A 69 6.06 1.98 -11.37
N ASP A 70 5.01 1.54 -10.71
CA ASP A 70 3.65 1.31 -11.23
C ASP A 70 2.61 2.30 -10.70
N ALA A 71 3.03 3.27 -9.89
CA ALA A 71 2.21 4.37 -9.44
C ALA A 71 2.48 5.62 -10.28
N LYS A 72 1.46 6.13 -10.97
CA LYS A 72 1.60 7.30 -11.86
C LYS A 72 0.89 8.50 -11.26
N PRO A 73 1.57 9.64 -11.02
CA PRO A 73 0.91 10.90 -10.65
C PRO A 73 -0.26 11.25 -11.57
N ALA A 74 -1.38 11.64 -11.00
CA ALA A 74 -2.59 11.95 -11.76
C ALA A 74 -2.51 13.29 -12.47
N ASP A 75 -1.74 14.24 -11.93
CA ASP A 75 -1.53 15.58 -12.48
C ASP A 75 -0.13 16.12 -12.18
N VAL A 76 0.13 17.35 -12.65
CA VAL A 76 1.45 18.00 -12.51
C VAL A 76 1.67 18.67 -11.15
N HIS A 77 0.71 18.68 -10.27
CA HIS A 77 0.77 19.28 -8.93
C HIS A 77 0.82 18.25 -7.80
N TRP A 78 0.79 16.96 -8.12
CA TRP A 78 0.81 15.85 -7.17
C TRP A 78 1.93 15.99 -6.13
N LEU A 79 3.17 16.27 -6.57
CA LEU A 79 4.32 16.44 -5.68
C LEU A 79 4.15 17.64 -4.75
N HIS A 80 3.65 18.75 -5.29
CA HIS A 80 3.36 19.96 -4.51
C HIS A 80 2.32 19.68 -3.41
N HIS A 81 1.20 19.04 -3.76
CA HIS A 81 0.15 18.69 -2.80
C HIS A 81 0.68 17.79 -1.70
N LEU A 82 1.42 16.75 -2.05
CA LEU A 82 1.91 15.76 -1.09
C LEU A 82 2.89 16.38 -0.08
N VAL A 83 3.84 17.19 -0.56
CA VAL A 83 4.81 17.89 0.30
C VAL A 83 4.11 18.93 1.18
N ARG A 84 3.19 19.73 0.62
CA ARG A 84 2.40 20.70 1.40
C ARG A 84 1.59 20.02 2.51
N GLY A 85 1.03 18.85 2.26
CA GLY A 85 0.33 18.08 3.29
C GLY A 85 1.27 17.59 4.40
N CYS A 86 2.47 17.14 4.04
CA CYS A 86 3.51 16.74 4.99
C CYS A 86 4.04 17.93 5.80
N ASP A 87 4.07 19.11 5.21
CA ASP A 87 4.56 20.35 5.84
C ASP A 87 3.46 21.19 6.52
N ALA A 88 2.23 20.68 6.57
CA ALA A 88 1.09 21.43 7.11
C ALA A 88 1.26 21.76 8.61
N GLN A 89 1.95 20.91 9.36
CA GLN A 89 2.31 21.15 10.76
C GLN A 89 3.69 20.57 11.08
N PRO A 90 4.44 21.14 12.04
CA PRO A 90 5.81 20.69 12.36
C PRO A 90 5.91 19.26 12.87
N ASP A 91 4.85 18.75 13.50
CA ASP A 91 4.78 17.40 14.07
C ASP A 91 4.28 16.33 13.09
N VAL A 92 3.96 16.71 11.84
CA VAL A 92 3.60 15.74 10.80
C VAL A 92 4.87 15.02 10.32
N ALA A 93 4.96 13.73 10.67
CA ALA A 93 6.06 12.86 10.27
C ALA A 93 6.04 12.53 8.78
N GLY A 94 4.85 12.33 8.25
CA GLY A 94 4.67 11.98 6.84
C GLY A 94 3.23 12.14 6.38
N ALA A 95 3.08 12.19 5.07
CA ALA A 95 1.81 12.31 4.37
C ALA A 95 1.66 11.20 3.33
N PHE A 96 0.43 10.80 3.03
CA PHE A 96 0.12 9.89 1.94
C PHE A 96 -1.11 10.37 1.18
N GLY A 97 -1.19 9.99 -0.09
CA GLY A 97 -2.31 10.33 -0.96
C GLY A 97 -3.08 9.10 -1.43
N PRO A 98 -4.27 9.30 -2.02
CA PRO A 98 -5.10 8.21 -2.50
C PRO A 98 -4.54 7.57 -3.77
N HIS A 99 -4.85 6.28 -3.92
CA HIS A 99 -4.68 5.56 -5.18
C HIS A 99 -6.02 5.52 -5.92
N ARG A 100 -5.98 5.74 -7.22
CA ARG A 100 -7.09 5.47 -8.14
C ARG A 100 -6.75 4.30 -9.04
N ALA A 101 -7.76 3.52 -9.38
CA ALA A 101 -7.59 2.45 -10.35
C ALA A 101 -7.30 3.03 -11.74
N HIS A 102 -6.45 2.33 -12.50
CA HIS A 102 -6.26 2.65 -13.92
C HIS A 102 -7.60 2.57 -14.67
N PRO A 103 -7.86 3.42 -15.70
CA PRO A 103 -9.16 3.47 -16.38
C PRO A 103 -9.65 2.12 -16.91
N GLN A 104 -8.73 1.24 -17.30
CA GLN A 104 -9.03 -0.10 -17.82
C GLN A 104 -9.17 -1.18 -16.74
N ALA A 105 -8.98 -0.84 -15.47
CA ALA A 105 -9.07 -1.79 -14.37
C ALA A 105 -10.50 -2.34 -14.20
N ARG A 106 -10.62 -3.48 -13.54
CA ARG A 106 -11.92 -4.12 -13.29
C ARG A 106 -12.79 -3.28 -12.36
N HIS A 107 -14.10 -3.39 -12.48
CA HIS A 107 -15.05 -2.68 -11.62
C HIS A 107 -14.79 -2.91 -10.13
N ILE A 108 -14.42 -4.13 -9.73
CA ILE A 108 -14.09 -4.44 -8.33
C ILE A 108 -12.89 -3.61 -7.84
N THR A 109 -11.85 -3.49 -8.67
CA THR A 109 -10.62 -2.75 -8.34
C THR A 109 -10.90 -1.26 -8.16
N HIS A 110 -11.72 -0.65 -9.04
CA HIS A 110 -12.19 0.73 -8.87
C HIS A 110 -12.91 0.91 -7.55
N ARG A 111 -13.88 0.03 -7.26
CA ARG A 111 -14.67 0.10 -6.04
C ARG A 111 -13.83 -0.05 -4.77
N GLU A 112 -12.92 -1.01 -4.74
CA GLU A 112 -12.08 -1.28 -3.57
C GLU A 112 -11.24 -0.07 -3.20
N LEU A 113 -10.56 0.52 -4.17
CA LEU A 113 -9.73 1.70 -3.96
C LEU A 113 -10.56 2.93 -3.57
N GLU A 114 -11.70 3.15 -4.23
CA GLU A 114 -12.61 4.24 -3.90
C GLU A 114 -13.10 4.12 -2.45
N VAL A 115 -13.65 2.97 -2.07
CA VAL A 115 -14.16 2.74 -0.70
C VAL A 115 -13.06 2.88 0.34
N HIS A 116 -11.87 2.33 0.04
CA HIS A 116 -10.75 2.41 0.95
C HIS A 116 -10.31 3.85 1.22
N PHE A 117 -10.04 4.63 0.19
CA PHE A 117 -9.52 5.99 0.34
C PHE A 117 -10.59 7.02 0.73
N CYS A 118 -11.86 6.84 0.34
CA CYS A 118 -12.96 7.66 0.87
C CYS A 118 -13.09 7.59 2.39
N GLY A 119 -12.64 6.50 3.00
CA GLY A 119 -12.61 6.35 4.47
C GLY A 119 -11.68 7.33 5.20
N PHE A 120 -10.74 7.98 4.48
CA PHE A 120 -9.83 8.99 5.06
C PHE A 120 -10.36 10.42 4.93
N GLY A 121 -11.48 10.64 4.22
CA GLY A 121 -12.10 11.95 4.01
C GLY A 121 -11.82 12.56 2.64
N THR A 122 -12.39 13.75 2.42
CA THR A 122 -12.27 14.52 1.17
C THR A 122 -11.35 15.73 1.30
N ASP A 123 -10.94 16.05 2.52
CA ASP A 123 -10.10 17.20 2.85
C ASP A 123 -8.79 16.72 3.47
N LEU A 124 -7.79 17.61 3.50
CA LEU A 124 -6.55 17.36 4.23
C LEU A 124 -6.87 17.00 5.69
N SER A 125 -6.51 15.79 6.09
CA SER A 125 -6.70 15.34 7.45
C SER A 125 -5.36 15.04 8.14
N ILE A 126 -5.19 15.56 9.36
CA ILE A 126 -4.01 15.33 10.18
C ILE A 126 -4.43 14.50 11.37
N VAL A 127 -3.78 13.34 11.51
CA VAL A 127 -4.18 12.28 12.43
C VAL A 127 -3.08 12.08 13.47
N ARG A 128 -3.48 12.06 14.75
CA ARG A 128 -2.60 11.82 15.93
C ARG A 128 -3.19 10.75 16.82
N MET A 129 -2.36 10.16 17.64
CA MET A 129 -2.84 9.33 18.75
C MET A 129 -3.29 10.22 19.92
N GLU A 130 -4.58 10.51 19.99
CA GLU A 130 -5.18 11.34 21.03
C GLU A 130 -5.65 10.50 22.23
N ASP A 131 -6.04 9.25 22.01
CA ASP A 131 -6.59 8.33 23.01
C ASP A 131 -5.74 7.07 23.10
N ARG A 132 -4.88 6.99 24.12
CA ARG A 132 -3.99 5.86 24.37
C ARG A 132 -4.74 4.61 24.85
N GLU A 133 -5.85 4.77 25.58
CA GLU A 133 -6.65 3.64 26.05
C GLU A 133 -7.38 3.00 24.87
N ARG A 134 -7.98 3.81 24.02
CA ARG A 134 -8.57 3.35 22.79
C ARG A 134 -7.54 2.72 21.84
N PHE A 135 -6.35 3.29 21.72
CA PHE A 135 -5.27 2.73 20.92
C PHE A 135 -4.89 1.31 21.39
N ALA A 136 -4.86 1.08 22.70
CA ALA A 136 -4.57 -0.24 23.25
C ALA A 136 -5.72 -1.24 23.04
N ALA A 137 -6.98 -0.79 23.17
CA ALA A 137 -8.18 -1.64 23.21
C ALA A 137 -8.83 -1.87 21.84
N ASP A 138 -8.72 -0.90 20.88
CA ASP A 138 -9.42 -0.92 19.59
C ASP A 138 -8.42 -1.13 18.43
N PRO A 139 -8.32 -2.36 17.88
CA PRO A 139 -7.48 -2.63 16.73
C PRO A 139 -7.85 -1.81 15.47
N GLY A 140 -9.13 -1.46 15.30
CA GLY A 140 -9.60 -0.66 14.16
C GLY A 140 -9.08 0.77 14.24
N TYR A 141 -9.16 1.40 15.44
CA TYR A 141 -8.58 2.72 15.66
C TYR A 141 -7.06 2.70 15.49
N ARG A 142 -6.39 1.69 16.01
CA ARG A 142 -4.93 1.53 15.84
C ARG A 142 -4.55 1.36 14.37
N GLN A 143 -5.28 0.55 13.60
CA GLN A 143 -5.06 0.37 12.17
C GLN A 143 -5.27 1.68 11.38
N TRP A 144 -6.33 2.42 11.70
CA TRP A 144 -6.58 3.72 11.10
C TRP A 144 -5.43 4.70 11.39
N LEU A 145 -4.89 4.71 12.61
CA LEU A 145 -3.75 5.55 12.98
C LEU A 145 -2.47 5.20 12.23
N HIS A 146 -2.17 3.92 12.01
CA HIS A 146 -0.92 3.51 11.37
C HIS A 146 -1.04 3.20 9.88
N PHE A 147 -2.23 3.24 9.28
CA PHE A 147 -2.30 3.07 7.83
C PHE A 147 -1.45 4.13 7.13
N PHE A 148 -0.58 3.68 6.23
CA PHE A 148 0.31 4.49 5.42
C PHE A 148 0.67 3.72 4.16
N SER A 149 1.01 4.40 3.05
CA SER A 149 1.35 3.69 1.80
C SER A 149 2.50 4.36 1.07
N ASN A 150 3.65 3.70 1.07
CA ASN A 150 4.85 4.16 0.35
C ASN A 150 4.75 4.02 -1.17
N ASN A 151 3.63 3.58 -1.71
CA ASN A 151 3.36 3.71 -3.14
C ASN A 151 3.04 5.16 -3.53
N ASN A 152 2.70 6.01 -2.55
CA ASN A 152 2.33 7.41 -2.71
C ASN A 152 2.48 8.14 -1.37
N SER A 153 3.71 8.46 -0.98
CA SER A 153 3.97 9.05 0.34
C SER A 153 5.08 10.09 0.32
N CYS A 154 5.04 10.94 1.34
CA CYS A 154 6.09 11.90 1.71
C CYS A 154 6.46 11.68 3.16
N ILE A 155 7.74 11.65 3.49
CA ILE A 155 8.25 11.54 4.86
C ILE A 155 9.20 12.72 5.13
N ARG A 156 9.05 13.37 6.28
CA ARG A 156 9.96 14.44 6.72
C ARG A 156 11.31 13.82 7.07
N ARG A 157 12.40 14.31 6.46
CA ARG A 157 13.76 13.78 6.65
C ARG A 157 14.18 13.74 8.12
N SER A 158 13.92 14.79 8.88
CA SER A 158 14.27 14.86 10.31
C SER A 158 13.59 13.77 11.14
N VAL A 159 12.38 13.36 10.78
CA VAL A 159 11.69 12.24 11.41
C VAL A 159 12.22 10.90 10.91
N TRP A 160 12.45 10.75 9.59
CA TRP A 160 13.07 9.54 9.04
C TRP A 160 14.43 9.23 9.67
N GLN A 161 15.25 10.25 9.94
CA GLN A 161 16.54 10.08 10.61
C GLN A 161 16.41 9.53 12.04
N GLN A 162 15.33 9.88 12.74
CA GLN A 162 15.04 9.38 14.10
C GLN A 162 14.31 8.04 14.09
N VAL A 163 13.41 7.86 13.13
CA VAL A 163 12.57 6.68 12.95
C VAL A 163 12.73 6.18 11.52
N PRO A 164 13.79 5.44 11.20
CA PRO A 164 13.97 4.90 9.86
C PRO A 164 12.94 3.80 9.55
N LEU A 165 12.71 3.56 8.26
CA LEU A 165 11.83 2.49 7.81
C LEU A 165 12.35 1.12 8.29
N PRO A 166 11.50 0.27 8.85
CA PRO A 166 11.93 -1.04 9.33
C PRO A 166 12.24 -1.99 8.17
N ASP A 167 13.24 -2.85 8.37
CA ASP A 167 13.57 -3.92 7.42
C ASP A 167 12.67 -5.14 7.72
N VAL A 168 11.47 -5.09 7.18
CA VAL A 168 10.45 -6.14 7.30
C VAL A 168 9.99 -6.58 5.91
N ALA A 169 9.55 -7.82 5.77
CA ALA A 169 9.17 -8.39 4.49
C ALA A 169 7.93 -7.74 3.88
N PHE A 170 7.02 -7.24 4.70
CA PHE A 170 5.74 -6.67 4.27
C PHE A 170 5.28 -5.58 5.26
N ALA A 171 4.51 -4.57 4.76
CA ALA A 171 3.94 -3.46 5.53
C ALA A 171 4.99 -2.64 6.32
N GLU A 172 6.15 -2.41 5.72
CA GLU A 172 7.20 -1.54 6.28
C GLU A 172 6.73 -0.11 6.48
N ASP A 173 5.84 0.36 5.59
CA ASP A 173 5.20 1.67 5.64
C ASP A 173 4.25 1.80 6.83
N GLN A 174 3.36 0.85 7.03
CA GLN A 174 2.44 0.84 8.17
C GLN A 174 3.18 0.61 9.50
N THR A 175 4.23 -0.22 9.50
CA THR A 175 5.08 -0.43 10.68
C THR A 175 5.86 0.82 11.03
N TRP A 176 6.35 1.57 10.02
CA TRP A 176 6.98 2.86 10.22
C TRP A 176 5.98 3.88 10.80
N ALA A 177 4.78 3.98 10.21
CA ALA A 177 3.75 4.90 10.67
C ALA A 177 3.31 4.60 12.11
N LEU A 178 3.21 3.31 12.50
CA LEU A 178 2.95 2.93 13.89
C LEU A 178 4.02 3.49 14.82
N ARG A 179 5.30 3.28 14.51
CA ARG A 179 6.42 3.78 15.32
C ARG A 179 6.43 5.30 15.41
N ALA A 180 6.13 5.99 14.30
CA ALA A 180 6.05 7.45 14.28
C ALA A 180 4.91 7.96 15.18
N VAL A 181 3.72 7.35 15.10
CA VAL A 181 2.56 7.70 15.95
C VAL A 181 2.83 7.39 17.42
N GLU A 182 3.47 6.29 17.76
CA GLU A 182 3.89 5.95 19.14
C GLU A 182 4.94 6.91 19.67
N ALA A 183 5.81 7.43 18.80
CA ALA A 183 6.78 8.48 19.15
C ALA A 183 6.14 9.88 19.29
N GLY A 184 4.83 10.04 19.08
CA GLY A 184 4.08 11.28 19.26
C GLY A 184 3.94 12.13 18.00
N TYR A 185 4.36 11.64 16.85
CA TYR A 185 4.18 12.34 15.58
C TYR A 185 2.77 12.16 15.02
N ALA A 186 2.35 13.10 14.18
CA ALA A 186 1.16 13.03 13.36
C ALA A 186 1.47 12.46 11.98
N LYS A 187 0.44 11.99 11.27
CA LYS A 187 0.47 11.73 9.83
C LYS A 187 -0.64 12.51 9.14
N ALA A 188 -0.48 12.79 7.84
CA ALA A 188 -1.48 13.47 7.04
C ALA A 188 -2.01 12.59 5.90
N PHE A 189 -3.30 12.71 5.60
CA PHE A 189 -3.91 12.23 4.36
C PHE A 189 -4.17 13.43 3.45
N VAL A 190 -3.70 13.34 2.20
CA VAL A 190 -3.75 14.43 1.20
C VAL A 190 -4.59 13.99 0.01
N PRO A 191 -5.90 14.32 -0.02
CA PRO A 191 -6.82 13.82 -1.04
C PRO A 191 -6.48 14.27 -2.47
N ASP A 192 -5.79 15.42 -2.62
CA ASP A 192 -5.39 15.97 -3.92
C ASP A 192 -4.10 15.33 -4.47
N ALA A 193 -3.33 14.63 -3.63
CA ALA A 193 -2.10 13.96 -4.06
C ALA A 193 -2.39 12.56 -4.64
N VAL A 194 -3.10 12.52 -5.76
CA VAL A 194 -3.60 11.29 -6.37
C VAL A 194 -2.56 10.62 -7.26
N VAL A 195 -2.46 9.29 -7.16
CA VAL A 195 -1.76 8.45 -8.15
C VAL A 195 -2.69 7.42 -8.76
N TYR A 196 -2.46 7.05 -10.03
CA TYR A 196 -3.03 5.85 -10.63
C TYR A 196 -2.13 4.67 -10.28
N HIS A 197 -2.64 3.78 -9.43
CA HIS A 197 -1.97 2.54 -9.03
C HIS A 197 -3.01 1.48 -8.73
N SER A 198 -3.03 0.41 -9.49
CA SER A 198 -3.97 -0.70 -9.29
C SER A 198 -3.49 -1.99 -9.93
N HIS A 199 -3.91 -3.11 -9.37
CA HIS A 199 -3.68 -4.45 -9.87
C HIS A 199 -4.99 -5.22 -9.92
N ASP A 200 -5.25 -5.86 -11.06
CA ASP A 200 -6.40 -6.73 -11.25
C ASP A 200 -6.05 -8.17 -10.91
N PHE A 201 -6.02 -8.49 -9.61
CA PHE A 201 -5.68 -9.83 -9.16
C PHE A 201 -6.76 -10.86 -9.53
N GLY A 202 -6.31 -12.07 -9.90
CA GLY A 202 -7.18 -13.22 -10.01
C GLY A 202 -7.66 -13.73 -8.64
N VAL A 203 -8.63 -14.64 -8.63
CA VAL A 203 -9.19 -15.20 -7.38
C VAL A 203 -8.10 -15.83 -6.50
N TRP A 204 -7.22 -16.63 -7.10
CA TRP A 204 -6.12 -17.29 -6.39
C TRP A 204 -5.08 -16.29 -5.87
N GLU A 205 -4.70 -15.34 -6.69
CA GLU A 205 -3.78 -14.26 -6.32
C GLU A 205 -4.34 -13.41 -5.17
N THR A 206 -5.66 -13.13 -5.18
CA THR A 206 -6.34 -12.45 -4.07
C THR A 206 -6.23 -13.25 -2.78
N LEU A 207 -6.42 -14.57 -2.82
CA LEU A 207 -6.25 -15.43 -1.66
C LEU A 207 -4.81 -15.33 -1.13
N GLN A 208 -3.80 -15.47 -1.99
CA GLN A 208 -2.39 -15.44 -1.62
C GLN A 208 -1.99 -14.09 -0.98
N ARG A 209 -2.35 -12.98 -1.61
CA ARG A 209 -2.05 -11.63 -1.07
C ARG A 209 -2.69 -11.39 0.28
N ASN A 210 -3.96 -11.74 0.43
CA ASN A 210 -4.66 -11.59 1.72
C ASN A 210 -4.15 -12.57 2.78
N PHE A 211 -3.59 -13.71 2.37
CA PHE A 211 -2.87 -14.61 3.27
C PHE A 211 -1.59 -13.94 3.80
N ASP A 212 -0.73 -13.42 2.91
CA ASP A 212 0.54 -12.79 3.29
C ASP A 212 0.31 -11.51 4.10
N GLU A 213 -0.69 -10.70 3.74
CA GLU A 213 -1.12 -9.52 4.50
C GLU A 213 -1.56 -9.89 5.92
N ALA A 214 -2.48 -10.85 6.06
CA ALA A 214 -3.01 -11.27 7.36
C ALA A 214 -1.92 -11.90 8.25
N ARG A 215 -0.99 -12.66 7.66
CA ARG A 215 0.19 -13.19 8.34
C ARG A 215 1.06 -12.07 8.89
N SER A 216 1.32 -11.06 8.08
CA SER A 216 2.13 -9.90 8.45
C SER A 216 1.43 -9.02 9.50
N PHE A 217 0.14 -8.80 9.35
CA PHE A 217 -0.65 -8.04 10.32
C PHE A 217 -0.71 -8.74 11.69
N GLN A 218 -0.82 -10.05 11.71
CA GLN A 218 -0.72 -10.79 12.95
C GLN A 218 0.68 -10.68 13.58
N ARG A 219 1.73 -10.80 12.76
CA ARG A 219 3.12 -10.77 13.22
C ARG A 219 3.55 -9.41 13.75
N TYR A 220 3.21 -8.32 13.04
CA TYR A 220 3.71 -6.98 13.35
C TYR A 220 2.75 -6.15 14.20
N PHE A 221 1.44 -6.41 14.12
CA PHE A 221 0.43 -5.62 14.83
C PHE A 221 -0.43 -6.44 15.79
N GLY A 222 -0.31 -7.77 15.81
CA GLY A 222 -1.11 -8.66 16.64
C GLY A 222 -2.57 -8.81 16.19
N TYR A 223 -2.92 -8.39 14.96
CA TYR A 223 -4.30 -8.44 14.47
C TYR A 223 -4.70 -9.83 14.00
N ARG A 224 -5.94 -10.21 14.31
CA ARG A 224 -6.60 -11.39 13.76
C ARG A 224 -7.77 -10.93 12.90
N LEU A 225 -7.57 -10.90 11.58
CA LEU A 225 -8.57 -10.38 10.64
C LEU A 225 -9.83 -11.27 10.59
N GLN A 226 -9.68 -12.59 10.78
CA GLN A 226 -10.77 -13.55 10.80
C GLN A 226 -10.56 -14.56 11.95
N GLU A 227 -11.45 -14.58 12.93
CA GLU A 227 -11.29 -15.42 14.11
C GLU A 227 -11.68 -16.88 13.90
N SER A 228 -12.57 -17.17 12.94
CA SER A 228 -13.00 -18.51 12.63
C SER A 228 -13.36 -18.68 11.15
N PHE A 229 -13.32 -19.94 10.66
CA PHE A 229 -13.70 -20.25 9.28
C PHE A 229 -15.15 -19.90 8.96
N PRO A 230 -16.16 -20.20 9.82
CA PRO A 230 -17.53 -19.74 9.59
C PRO A 230 -17.66 -18.21 9.51
N GLN A 231 -16.89 -17.47 10.31
CA GLN A 231 -16.87 -16.02 10.26
C GLN A 231 -16.29 -15.52 8.95
N ALA A 232 -15.18 -16.09 8.48
CA ALA A 232 -14.58 -15.76 7.19
C ALA A 232 -15.57 -15.99 6.04
N LEU A 233 -16.26 -17.13 6.04
CA LEU A 233 -17.25 -17.43 5.01
C LEU A 233 -18.44 -16.46 5.06
N LYS A 234 -18.98 -16.17 6.26
CA LYS A 234 -20.05 -15.19 6.45
C LYS A 234 -19.64 -13.79 5.98
N ALA A 235 -18.42 -13.38 6.29
CA ALA A 235 -17.86 -12.10 5.83
C ALA A 235 -17.75 -12.06 4.30
N GLY A 236 -17.22 -13.10 3.66
CA GLY A 236 -17.14 -13.20 2.20
C GLY A 236 -18.52 -13.11 1.53
N VAL A 237 -19.51 -13.81 2.05
CA VAL A 237 -20.90 -13.73 1.53
C VAL A 237 -21.50 -12.34 1.74
N TYR A 238 -21.26 -11.70 2.88
CA TYR A 238 -21.72 -10.33 3.13
C TYR A 238 -21.11 -9.34 2.13
N LEU A 239 -19.78 -9.39 1.93
CA LEU A 239 -19.07 -8.54 0.98
C LEU A 239 -19.56 -8.78 -0.45
N ALA A 240 -19.75 -10.03 -0.85
CA ALA A 240 -20.27 -10.39 -2.16
C ALA A 240 -21.69 -9.80 -2.40
N ARG A 241 -22.57 -9.84 -1.40
CA ARG A 241 -23.91 -9.23 -1.50
C ARG A 241 -23.85 -7.71 -1.60
N ARG A 242 -23.00 -7.08 -0.81
CA ARG A 242 -22.75 -5.63 -0.86
C ARG A 242 -22.32 -5.22 -2.27
N ASP A 243 -21.36 -5.92 -2.83
CA ASP A 243 -20.77 -5.60 -4.12
C ASP A 243 -21.70 -5.93 -5.29
N TRP A 244 -22.52 -6.96 -5.16
CA TRP A 244 -23.61 -7.23 -6.10
C TRP A 244 -24.60 -6.05 -6.18
N GLY A 245 -24.95 -5.47 -5.03
CA GLY A 245 -25.77 -4.25 -4.95
C GLY A 245 -25.12 -3.09 -5.70
N TRP A 246 -23.83 -2.87 -5.47
CA TRP A 246 -23.08 -1.82 -6.12
C TRP A 246 -22.98 -2.01 -7.67
N LEU A 247 -22.77 -3.23 -8.17
CA LEU A 247 -22.75 -3.49 -9.62
C LEU A 247 -24.05 -3.07 -10.29
N ARG A 248 -25.20 -3.21 -9.62
CA ARG A 248 -26.49 -2.71 -10.12
C ARG A 248 -26.52 -1.20 -10.20
N THR A 249 -26.04 -0.51 -9.18
CA THR A 249 -25.96 0.97 -9.19
C THR A 249 -24.96 1.50 -10.22
N ALA A 250 -23.93 0.72 -10.54
CA ALA A 250 -22.98 1.00 -11.62
C ALA A 250 -23.54 0.69 -13.02
N GLY A 251 -24.83 0.37 -13.13
CA GLY A 251 -25.54 0.18 -14.40
C GLY A 251 -25.33 -1.18 -15.08
N LEU A 252 -24.81 -2.19 -14.35
CA LEU A 252 -24.69 -3.53 -14.92
C LEU A 252 -26.02 -4.30 -14.82
N HIS A 253 -26.41 -4.92 -15.94
CA HIS A 253 -27.66 -5.70 -16.04
C HIS A 253 -27.45 -7.04 -16.74
N GLY A 254 -28.43 -7.94 -16.60
CA GLY A 254 -28.49 -9.24 -17.29
C GLY A 254 -27.24 -10.09 -17.08
N TRP A 255 -26.72 -10.69 -18.16
CA TRP A 255 -25.56 -11.56 -18.13
C TRP A 255 -24.29 -10.89 -17.62
N ARG A 256 -24.09 -9.60 -17.92
CA ARG A 256 -22.93 -8.84 -17.42
C ARG A 256 -22.95 -8.71 -15.91
N LEU A 257 -24.10 -8.39 -15.31
CA LEU A 257 -24.28 -8.34 -13.86
C LEU A 257 -24.00 -9.70 -13.23
N PHE A 258 -24.58 -10.78 -13.79
CA PHE A 258 -24.38 -12.14 -13.28
C PHE A 258 -22.90 -12.54 -13.30
N LYS A 259 -22.23 -12.42 -14.43
CA LYS A 259 -20.82 -12.79 -14.59
C LYS A 259 -19.91 -12.03 -13.61
N ASN A 260 -20.06 -10.70 -13.52
CA ASN A 260 -19.26 -9.89 -12.62
C ASN A 260 -19.60 -10.17 -11.15
N GLY A 261 -20.86 -10.36 -10.81
CA GLY A 261 -21.30 -10.68 -9.45
C GLY A 261 -20.75 -12.02 -8.94
N VAL A 262 -20.76 -13.06 -9.79
CA VAL A 262 -20.14 -14.35 -9.44
C VAL A 262 -18.63 -14.20 -9.25
N TYR A 263 -17.97 -13.47 -10.15
CA TYR A 263 -16.54 -13.22 -10.03
C TYR A 263 -16.21 -12.48 -8.72
N MET A 264 -16.94 -11.42 -8.40
CA MET A 264 -16.76 -10.67 -7.15
C MET A 264 -17.01 -11.56 -5.92
N ALA A 265 -18.02 -12.42 -5.95
CA ALA A 265 -18.28 -13.36 -4.87
C ALA A 265 -17.11 -14.33 -4.64
N LEU A 266 -16.51 -14.84 -5.71
CA LEU A 266 -15.31 -15.68 -5.62
C LEU A 266 -14.10 -14.92 -5.05
N VAL A 267 -13.88 -13.68 -5.50
CA VAL A 267 -12.80 -12.81 -5.01
C VAL A 267 -12.98 -12.51 -3.51
N GLU A 268 -14.18 -12.13 -3.07
CA GLU A 268 -14.44 -11.81 -1.67
C GLU A 268 -14.34 -13.03 -0.74
N CYS A 269 -14.79 -14.19 -1.20
CA CYS A 269 -14.56 -15.44 -0.48
C CYS A 269 -13.06 -15.80 -0.41
N ALA A 270 -12.33 -15.64 -1.51
CA ALA A 270 -10.88 -15.88 -1.54
C ALA A 270 -10.13 -14.93 -0.58
N ARG A 271 -10.51 -13.65 -0.55
CA ARG A 271 -10.01 -12.64 0.37
C ARG A 271 -10.15 -13.08 1.82
N THR A 272 -11.38 -13.36 2.25
CA THR A 272 -11.66 -13.69 3.65
C THR A 272 -11.10 -15.04 4.08
N ILE A 273 -11.05 -16.01 3.17
CA ILE A 273 -10.38 -17.32 3.40
C ILE A 273 -8.86 -17.10 3.51
N GLY A 274 -8.26 -16.30 2.64
CA GLY A 274 -6.84 -15.92 2.73
C GLY A 274 -6.51 -15.30 4.08
N GLN A 275 -7.31 -14.34 4.53
CA GLN A 275 -7.17 -13.70 5.85
C GLN A 275 -7.27 -14.71 7.00
N TYR A 276 -8.23 -15.65 6.94
CA TYR A 276 -8.38 -16.71 7.93
C TYR A 276 -7.16 -17.63 7.99
N LEU A 277 -6.64 -18.05 6.85
CA LEU A 277 -5.48 -18.92 6.75
C LEU A 277 -4.19 -18.20 7.19
N GLY A 278 -4.02 -16.94 6.78
CA GLY A 278 -2.85 -16.12 7.12
C GLY A 278 -2.68 -15.90 8.62
N THR A 279 -3.78 -15.67 9.35
CA THR A 279 -3.77 -15.55 10.81
C THR A 279 -3.46 -16.87 11.55
N ARG A 280 -3.36 -17.99 10.83
CA ARG A 280 -3.06 -19.35 11.34
C ARG A 280 -1.90 -20.00 10.63
N HIS A 281 -1.05 -19.19 10.00
CA HIS A 281 0.07 -19.67 9.19
C HIS A 281 0.99 -20.65 9.97
N ASP A 282 1.12 -20.48 11.27
CA ASP A 282 1.88 -21.32 12.19
C ASP A 282 1.32 -22.75 12.35
N ARG A 283 0.03 -22.94 12.03
CA ARG A 283 -0.66 -24.25 12.12
C ARG A 283 -0.80 -24.95 10.78
N LEU A 284 -0.38 -24.30 9.69
CA LEU A 284 -0.51 -24.88 8.37
C LEU A 284 0.65 -25.82 8.06
N PRO A 285 0.39 -26.98 7.43
CA PRO A 285 1.45 -27.85 6.95
C PRO A 285 2.28 -27.13 5.89
N GLY A 286 3.58 -27.39 5.87
CA GLY A 286 4.54 -26.65 5.04
C GLY A 286 4.23 -26.66 3.53
N TRP A 287 3.60 -27.73 3.01
CA TRP A 287 3.19 -27.78 1.60
C TRP A 287 2.06 -26.78 1.30
N LEU A 288 1.10 -26.63 2.23
CA LEU A 288 -0.01 -25.69 2.07
C LEU A 288 0.49 -24.24 2.22
N LEU A 289 1.33 -23.97 3.23
CA LEU A 289 1.96 -22.66 3.41
C LEU A 289 2.64 -22.20 2.11
N ARG A 290 3.44 -23.08 1.50
CA ARG A 290 4.12 -22.79 0.22
C ARG A 290 3.16 -22.53 -0.95
N SER A 291 2.00 -23.17 -0.96
CA SER A 291 1.00 -22.98 -2.01
C SER A 291 0.28 -21.64 -1.87
N VAL A 292 -0.10 -21.27 -0.64
CA VAL A 292 -0.95 -20.10 -0.38
C VAL A 292 -0.15 -18.81 -0.12
N SER A 293 1.17 -18.86 0.10
CA SER A 293 2.01 -17.68 0.29
C SER A 293 2.76 -17.33 -1.00
N ARG A 294 2.56 -16.12 -1.49
CA ARG A 294 3.33 -15.57 -2.61
C ARG A 294 4.75 -15.18 -2.19
N ASP A 295 4.90 -14.65 -0.98
CA ASP A 295 6.20 -14.26 -0.44
C ASP A 295 7.14 -15.46 -0.33
N GLU A 296 6.65 -16.62 0.15
CA GLU A 296 7.42 -17.85 0.20
C GLU A 296 7.85 -18.35 -1.19
N GLN A 297 7.00 -18.15 -2.20
CA GLN A 297 7.32 -18.52 -3.59
C GLN A 297 8.39 -17.60 -4.17
N LEU A 298 8.28 -16.27 -3.97
CA LEU A 298 9.24 -15.28 -4.46
C LEU A 298 10.61 -15.42 -3.79
N GLN A 299 10.66 -15.62 -2.48
CA GLN A 299 11.93 -15.84 -1.77
C GLN A 299 12.70 -17.05 -2.30
N ARG A 300 12.01 -18.11 -2.70
CA ARG A 300 12.65 -19.29 -3.28
C ARG A 300 13.09 -19.09 -4.72
N ALA A 301 12.31 -18.36 -5.51
CA ALA A 301 12.69 -18.05 -6.88
C ALA A 301 13.91 -17.11 -6.96
N GLY A 302 14.10 -16.25 -5.95
CA GLY A 302 15.29 -15.41 -5.81
C GLY A 302 16.49 -16.10 -5.14
N ALA A 303 16.29 -17.30 -4.54
CA ALA A 303 17.34 -18.10 -3.94
C ALA A 303 17.86 -19.24 -4.84
N ALA A 304 17.22 -19.46 -6.00
CA ALA A 304 17.60 -20.41 -7.04
C ALA A 304 18.27 -19.71 -8.20
#